data_b0b1bcf001ef9151b6cc5009c48f5515
#
_entry.id   b0b1bcf001ef9151b6cc5009c48f5515
#
_cell.length_a   1.000
_cell.length_b   1.000
_cell.length_c   1.000
_cell.angle_alpha   90.00
_cell.angle_beta   90.00
_cell.angle_gamma   90.00
#
_symmetry.space_group_name_H-M   'P 1'
#
loop_
_entity.id
_entity.type
_entity.pdbx_description
1 polymer ?
#
loop_
_entity_poly.entity_id
_entity_poly.type
_entity_poly.pdbx_seq_one_letter_code
_entity_poly.pdbx_strand_id
1 'polypeptide(L)'
;MKVNKYIIGMFVATATLFVSCNTDNEGDIYNGTTMGVTFATGTQSVSFPSTGYEGFDVEVLRAKSSEATTINLSATLVVGDKEQELPASITVPSSVSFAAGEFKTNIHVTVGDITPGQNYKVKISLPEEMVTIDQTSDKVITVYRDYTFSSLGTGTFKSAAMAEEGGDFTTWGGEGP
;
A
#
# COMPACT_ATOMS: atom_id res chain seq x y z
N MET A 1 10.37 -68.43 18.98
CA MET A 1 9.54 -67.19 19.19
C MET A 1 8.60 -67.05 18.01
N LYS A 2 7.30 -67.32 18.19
CA LYS A 2 6.33 -67.14 17.07
C LYS A 2 5.93 -65.68 17.01
N VAL A 3 6.50 -64.92 16.06
CA VAL A 3 6.11 -63.54 15.81
C VAL A 3 4.70 -63.54 15.23
N ASN A 4 3.80 -62.84 15.89
CA ASN A 4 2.38 -62.86 15.57
C ASN A 4 2.17 -62.11 14.24
N LYS A 5 1.70 -62.81 13.18
CA LYS A 5 1.52 -62.28 11.81
C LYS A 5 0.67 -60.99 11.75
N TYR A 6 -0.14 -60.74 12.79
CA TYR A 6 -0.93 -59.51 12.91
C TYR A 6 -0.12 -58.28 13.29
N ILE A 7 1.05 -58.48 13.99
CA ILE A 7 1.95 -57.37 14.35
C ILE A 7 2.72 -56.89 13.11
N ILE A 8 3.12 -57.79 12.21
CA ILE A 8 3.79 -57.45 10.95
C ILE A 8 2.84 -56.73 10.03
N GLY A 9 1.58 -57.15 9.91
CA GLY A 9 0.55 -56.49 9.12
C GLY A 9 0.25 -55.06 9.61
N MET A 10 0.26 -54.85 10.93
CA MET A 10 0.00 -53.51 11.51
C MET A 10 1.19 -52.55 11.31
N PHE A 11 2.43 -53.04 11.29
CA PHE A 11 3.62 -52.23 11.03
C PHE A 11 3.72 -51.78 9.53
N VAL A 12 3.32 -52.68 8.62
CA VAL A 12 3.30 -52.36 7.19
C VAL A 12 2.19 -51.36 6.85
N ALA A 13 1.02 -51.47 7.48
CA ALA A 13 -0.08 -50.53 7.29
C ALA A 13 0.22 -49.12 7.85
N THR A 14 1.03 -49.00 8.91
CA THR A 14 1.41 -47.72 9.49
C THR A 14 2.52 -47.02 8.68
N ALA A 15 3.41 -47.78 8.01
CA ALA A 15 4.49 -47.24 7.20
C ALA A 15 4.00 -46.59 5.89
N THR A 16 2.82 -46.98 5.36
CA THR A 16 2.23 -46.43 4.15
C THR A 16 1.50 -45.10 4.37
N LEU A 17 1.23 -44.70 5.62
CA LEU A 17 0.56 -43.45 5.92
C LEU A 17 1.51 -42.23 5.92
N PHE A 18 2.81 -42.44 5.86
CA PHE A 18 3.79 -41.35 5.84
C PHE A 18 4.32 -40.98 4.44
N VAL A 19 3.84 -41.62 3.38
CA VAL A 19 4.31 -41.37 2.00
C VAL A 19 3.39 -40.40 1.24
N SER A 20 2.38 -39.83 1.90
CA SER A 20 1.43 -38.92 1.24
C SER A 20 1.68 -37.45 1.58
N CYS A 21 2.93 -37.05 1.83
CA CYS A 21 3.30 -35.66 1.62
C CYS A 21 3.90 -35.56 0.22
N ASN A 22 3.03 -35.40 -0.77
CA ASN A 22 3.47 -34.94 -2.08
C ASN A 22 3.92 -33.50 -1.89
N THR A 23 5.23 -33.27 -1.91
CA THR A 23 5.87 -31.95 -1.81
C THR A 23 5.78 -31.18 -3.14
N ASP A 24 5.03 -31.69 -4.12
CA ASP A 24 4.84 -31.07 -5.44
C ASP A 24 3.80 -29.95 -5.43
N ASN A 25 3.54 -29.34 -4.28
CA ASN A 25 2.78 -28.08 -4.17
C ASN A 25 3.70 -26.85 -4.17
N GLU A 26 4.90 -26.98 -4.68
CA GLU A 26 5.65 -25.82 -5.13
C GLU A 26 4.90 -25.27 -6.36
N GLY A 27 4.23 -24.13 -6.19
CA GLY A 27 3.60 -23.43 -7.30
C GLY A 27 4.62 -23.23 -8.42
N ASP A 28 4.15 -23.02 -9.64
CA ASP A 28 5.02 -22.83 -10.80
C ASP A 28 6.10 -21.80 -10.50
N ILE A 29 7.36 -22.23 -10.55
CA ILE A 29 8.51 -21.34 -10.40
C ILE A 29 8.48 -20.37 -11.58
N TYR A 30 8.48 -19.09 -11.30
CA TYR A 30 8.56 -18.07 -12.34
C TYR A 30 9.79 -18.26 -13.22
N ASN A 31 9.58 -18.72 -14.46
CA ASN A 31 10.60 -18.95 -15.46
C ASN A 31 10.64 -17.84 -16.55
N GLY A 32 9.96 -16.71 -16.33
CA GLY A 32 9.96 -15.60 -17.26
C GLY A 32 11.34 -15.05 -17.58
N THR A 33 11.48 -14.42 -18.73
CA THR A 33 12.75 -13.81 -19.19
C THR A 33 13.07 -12.51 -18.46
N THR A 34 12.05 -11.84 -17.92
CA THR A 34 12.16 -10.57 -17.18
C THR A 34 12.59 -10.79 -15.72
N MET A 35 12.92 -9.72 -15.01
CA MET A 35 13.18 -9.72 -13.57
C MET A 35 11.92 -10.06 -12.75
N GLY A 36 10.74 -9.84 -13.31
CA GLY A 36 9.46 -10.08 -12.67
C GLY A 36 9.16 -9.08 -11.55
N VAL A 37 9.43 -7.80 -11.79
CA VAL A 37 9.18 -6.74 -10.81
C VAL A 37 7.73 -6.32 -10.85
N THR A 38 7.16 -6.01 -9.69
CA THR A 38 5.79 -5.53 -9.57
C THR A 38 5.59 -4.75 -8.27
N PHE A 39 4.53 -3.95 -8.21
CA PHE A 39 4.05 -3.40 -6.96
C PHE A 39 3.19 -4.43 -6.22
N ALA A 40 3.26 -4.44 -4.88
CA ALA A 40 2.44 -5.33 -4.05
C ALA A 40 0.92 -5.09 -4.25
N THR A 41 0.54 -3.85 -4.58
CA THR A 41 -0.86 -3.46 -4.91
C THR A 41 -0.84 -2.36 -5.97
N GLY A 42 -1.84 -2.34 -6.86
CA GLY A 42 -1.93 -1.34 -7.94
C GLY A 42 -2.32 0.06 -7.46
N THR A 43 -3.06 0.16 -6.35
CA THR A 43 -3.50 1.44 -5.78
C THR A 43 -3.24 1.49 -4.28
N GLN A 44 -3.08 2.70 -3.75
CA GLN A 44 -2.89 2.97 -2.32
C GLN A 44 -3.46 4.35 -1.99
N SER A 45 -3.99 4.51 -0.78
CA SER A 45 -4.36 5.82 -0.25
C SER A 45 -3.60 6.06 1.04
N VAL A 46 -3.04 7.25 1.18
CA VAL A 46 -2.27 7.67 2.34
C VAL A 46 -2.83 9.00 2.84
N SER A 47 -3.30 9.01 4.08
CA SER A 47 -3.80 10.19 4.76
C SER A 47 -2.80 10.60 5.83
N PHE A 48 -2.46 11.88 5.87
CA PHE A 48 -1.58 12.46 6.86
C PHE A 48 -2.36 13.35 7.83
N PRO A 49 -1.97 13.37 9.11
CA PRO A 49 -2.46 14.38 10.03
C PRO A 49 -2.04 15.79 9.57
N SER A 50 -2.63 16.79 10.16
CA SER A 50 -2.31 18.19 9.82
C SER A 50 -0.84 18.57 10.07
N THR A 51 -0.14 17.85 10.95
CA THR A 51 1.27 18.08 11.31
C THR A 51 1.98 16.76 11.64
N GLY A 52 3.32 16.77 11.58
CA GLY A 52 4.15 15.65 12.08
C GLY A 52 4.23 14.45 11.15
N TYR A 53 4.24 14.66 9.85
CA TYR A 53 4.42 13.61 8.84
C TYR A 53 5.69 13.87 8.01
N GLU A 54 6.32 12.79 7.54
CA GLU A 54 7.57 12.87 6.75
C GLU A 54 7.45 12.16 5.40
N GLY A 55 6.56 11.18 5.27
CA GLY A 55 6.39 10.39 4.06
C GLY A 55 5.77 9.03 4.32
N PHE A 56 5.89 8.14 3.33
CA PHE A 56 5.35 6.77 3.38
C PHE A 56 6.17 5.84 2.48
N ASP A 57 6.02 4.54 2.73
CA ASP A 57 6.69 3.50 1.97
C ASP A 57 5.76 2.83 0.96
N VAL A 58 6.33 2.50 -0.19
CA VAL A 58 5.69 1.76 -1.28
C VAL A 58 6.46 0.47 -1.51
N GLU A 59 5.85 -0.67 -1.22
CA GLU A 59 6.48 -1.96 -1.39
C GLU A 59 6.56 -2.36 -2.86
N VAL A 60 7.75 -2.79 -3.28
CA VAL A 60 8.05 -3.36 -4.59
C VAL A 60 8.57 -4.78 -4.40
N LEU A 61 8.07 -5.68 -5.22
CA LEU A 61 8.39 -7.10 -5.21
C LEU A 61 9.14 -7.49 -6.48
N ARG A 62 9.94 -8.54 -6.42
CA ARG A 62 10.54 -9.17 -7.61
C ARG A 62 10.53 -10.68 -7.52
N ALA A 63 10.46 -11.34 -8.68
CA ALA A 63 10.47 -12.80 -8.77
C ALA A 63 11.90 -13.38 -8.76
N LYS A 64 12.86 -12.73 -9.41
CA LYS A 64 14.27 -13.17 -9.47
C LYS A 64 15.11 -12.38 -8.48
N SER A 65 15.76 -13.07 -7.55
CA SER A 65 16.52 -12.45 -6.44
C SER A 65 18.00 -12.83 -6.41
N SER A 66 18.51 -13.62 -7.37
CA SER A 66 19.88 -14.14 -7.35
C SER A 66 20.96 -13.07 -7.31
N GLU A 67 20.69 -11.90 -7.88
CA GLU A 67 21.65 -10.81 -7.99
C GLU A 67 21.09 -9.51 -7.38
N ALA A 68 22.01 -8.65 -6.92
CA ALA A 68 21.66 -7.29 -6.56
C ALA A 68 21.25 -6.51 -7.82
N THR A 69 20.19 -5.72 -7.75
CA THR A 69 19.65 -5.00 -8.90
C THR A 69 19.14 -3.64 -8.49
N THR A 70 19.41 -2.62 -9.30
CA THR A 70 18.81 -1.28 -9.16
C THR A 70 17.86 -1.05 -10.33
N ILE A 71 16.65 -0.56 -10.00
CA ILE A 71 15.56 -0.33 -10.94
C ILE A 71 15.27 1.16 -10.98
N ASN A 72 15.31 1.74 -12.17
CA ASN A 72 14.95 3.13 -12.38
C ASN A 72 13.43 3.31 -12.26
N LEU A 73 13.03 4.41 -11.66
CA LEU A 73 11.62 4.76 -11.44
C LEU A 73 11.30 6.06 -12.18
N SER A 74 10.09 6.17 -12.67
CA SER A 74 9.52 7.45 -13.06
C SER A 74 8.32 7.76 -12.17
N ALA A 75 8.08 9.05 -11.92
CA ALA A 75 6.96 9.47 -11.10
C ALA A 75 6.33 10.75 -11.64
N THR A 76 5.00 10.79 -11.68
CA THR A 76 4.20 11.91 -12.16
C THR A 76 3.02 12.19 -11.25
N LEU A 77 2.47 13.41 -11.34
CA LEU A 77 1.20 13.79 -10.74
C LEU A 77 0.08 13.60 -11.76
N VAL A 78 -0.96 12.86 -11.41
CA VAL A 78 -2.14 12.67 -12.27
C VAL A 78 -3.22 13.68 -11.91
N VAL A 79 -3.57 14.55 -12.88
CA VAL A 79 -4.62 15.57 -12.74
C VAL A 79 -5.66 15.37 -13.86
N GLY A 80 -6.83 14.86 -13.50
CA GLY A 80 -7.79 14.35 -14.48
C GLY A 80 -7.18 13.19 -15.26
N ASP A 81 -7.09 13.35 -16.60
CA ASP A 81 -6.49 12.34 -17.50
C ASP A 81 -5.07 12.74 -17.96
N LYS A 82 -4.46 13.72 -17.30
CA LYS A 82 -3.12 14.24 -17.69
C LYS A 82 -2.09 13.95 -16.62
N GLU A 83 -0.91 13.59 -17.07
CA GLU A 83 0.28 13.48 -16.22
C GLU A 83 1.06 14.81 -16.26
N GLN A 84 1.53 15.23 -15.10
CA GLN A 84 2.29 16.45 -14.89
C GLN A 84 3.51 16.16 -14.01
N GLU A 85 4.44 17.09 -13.94
CA GLU A 85 5.55 17.03 -13.00
C GLU A 85 5.05 17.06 -11.56
N LEU A 86 5.75 16.30 -10.68
CA LEU A 86 5.45 16.31 -9.26
C LEU A 86 5.71 17.69 -8.65
N PRO A 87 4.86 18.17 -7.73
CA PRO A 87 5.16 19.37 -6.99
C PRO A 87 6.42 19.17 -6.12
N ALA A 88 7.19 20.21 -5.89
CA ALA A 88 8.42 20.16 -5.09
C ALA A 88 8.21 19.63 -3.64
N SER A 89 6.97 19.66 -3.16
CA SER A 89 6.58 19.10 -1.86
C SER A 89 6.46 17.56 -1.83
N ILE A 90 6.49 16.89 -2.98
CA ILE A 90 6.42 15.42 -3.06
C ILE A 90 7.65 14.91 -3.82
N THR A 91 8.46 14.10 -3.15
CA THR A 91 9.69 13.56 -3.75
C THR A 91 9.64 12.04 -3.78
N VAL A 92 9.80 11.48 -4.97
CA VAL A 92 9.97 10.05 -5.23
C VAL A 92 11.41 9.83 -5.67
N PRO A 93 12.16 8.86 -5.11
CA PRO A 93 13.50 8.57 -5.57
C PRO A 93 13.48 8.09 -7.03
N SER A 94 14.53 8.42 -7.78
CA SER A 94 14.65 8.04 -9.21
C SER A 94 14.96 6.56 -9.41
N SER A 95 15.27 5.81 -8.35
CA SER A 95 15.56 4.39 -8.41
C SER A 95 15.30 3.70 -7.07
N VAL A 96 15.13 2.38 -7.12
CA VAL A 96 15.04 1.50 -5.96
C VAL A 96 16.01 0.33 -6.16
N SER A 97 16.63 -0.15 -5.07
CA SER A 97 17.60 -1.23 -5.11
C SER A 97 17.14 -2.43 -4.30
N PHE A 98 17.43 -3.61 -4.82
CA PHE A 98 17.30 -4.89 -4.15
C PHE A 98 18.69 -5.47 -3.90
N ALA A 99 18.98 -5.94 -2.71
CA ALA A 99 20.17 -6.74 -2.45
C ALA A 99 20.00 -8.17 -3.01
N ALA A 100 21.10 -8.88 -3.23
CA ALA A 100 21.04 -10.28 -3.62
C ALA A 100 20.31 -11.12 -2.58
N GLY A 101 19.38 -11.97 -3.03
CA GLY A 101 18.52 -12.78 -2.17
C GLY A 101 17.26 -12.09 -1.69
N GLU A 102 17.09 -10.78 -1.86
CA GLU A 102 15.89 -10.06 -1.45
C GLU A 102 14.81 -10.10 -2.53
N PHE A 103 13.58 -10.41 -2.15
CA PHE A 103 12.39 -10.45 -3.00
C PHE A 103 11.52 -9.19 -2.88
N LYS A 104 11.76 -8.36 -1.87
CA LYS A 104 11.01 -7.13 -1.62
C LYS A 104 11.92 -6.01 -1.16
N THR A 105 11.52 -4.80 -1.50
CA THR A 105 12.15 -3.55 -1.04
C THR A 105 11.09 -2.46 -0.98
N ASN A 106 11.43 -1.31 -0.40
CA ASN A 106 10.52 -0.17 -0.28
C ASN A 106 11.07 1.04 -1.01
N ILE A 107 10.17 1.75 -1.70
CA ILE A 107 10.39 3.10 -2.20
C ILE A 107 9.89 4.04 -1.10
N HIS A 108 10.77 4.83 -0.49
CA HIS A 108 10.36 5.86 0.46
C HIS A 108 9.97 7.14 -0.29
N VAL A 109 8.69 7.50 -0.23
CA VAL A 109 8.16 8.74 -0.81
C VAL A 109 8.13 9.80 0.29
N THR A 110 8.89 10.88 0.11
CA THR A 110 8.90 12.01 1.04
C THR A 110 7.79 12.99 0.68
N VAL A 111 7.02 13.42 1.67
CA VAL A 111 5.95 14.39 1.52
C VAL A 111 6.21 15.57 2.46
N GLY A 112 6.39 16.74 1.88
CA GLY A 112 6.53 18.01 2.60
C GLY A 112 5.19 18.70 2.80
N ASP A 113 5.20 20.04 2.75
CA ASP A 113 4.00 20.84 2.97
C ASP A 113 3.09 20.81 1.72
N ILE A 114 2.04 19.98 1.76
CA ILE A 114 0.99 19.90 0.75
C ILE A 114 -0.27 20.61 1.25
N THR A 115 -1.10 21.12 0.33
CA THR A 115 -2.33 21.84 0.66
C THR A 115 -3.31 20.93 1.38
N PRO A 116 -3.77 21.27 2.61
CA PRO A 116 -4.77 20.49 3.32
C PRO A 116 -6.08 20.35 2.52
N GLY A 117 -6.72 19.19 2.60
CA GLY A 117 -7.97 18.92 1.91
C GLY A 117 -7.85 18.64 0.41
N GLN A 118 -6.66 18.73 -0.18
CA GLN A 118 -6.43 18.44 -1.59
C GLN A 118 -5.90 17.02 -1.75
N ASN A 119 -6.44 16.28 -2.73
CA ASN A 119 -5.95 14.97 -3.13
C ASN A 119 -4.86 15.11 -4.20
N TYR A 120 -3.70 14.51 -3.93
CA TYR A 120 -2.61 14.39 -4.89
C TYR A 120 -2.51 12.94 -5.35
N LYS A 121 -2.74 12.69 -6.64
CA LYS A 121 -2.59 11.35 -7.23
C LYS A 121 -1.18 11.21 -7.79
N VAL A 122 -0.30 10.56 -7.05
CA VAL A 122 1.07 10.26 -7.46
C VAL A 122 1.07 8.93 -8.19
N LYS A 123 1.52 8.92 -9.45
CA LYS A 123 1.75 7.72 -10.24
C LYS A 123 3.23 7.42 -10.20
N ILE A 124 3.61 6.22 -9.80
CA ILE A 124 4.98 5.69 -9.85
C ILE A 124 4.99 4.56 -10.86
N SER A 125 5.94 4.58 -11.80
CA SER A 125 6.06 3.60 -12.86
C SER A 125 7.39 2.85 -12.81
N LEU A 126 7.31 1.53 -12.99
CA LEU A 126 8.43 0.62 -13.20
C LEU A 126 8.72 0.49 -14.70
N PRO A 127 9.96 0.18 -15.13
CA PRO A 127 10.26 -0.12 -16.52
C PRO A 127 9.46 -1.35 -17.00
N GLU A 128 8.71 -1.20 -18.08
CA GLU A 128 7.84 -2.26 -18.62
C GLU A 128 8.61 -3.55 -18.94
N GLU A 129 9.86 -3.43 -19.41
CA GLU A 129 10.72 -4.56 -19.74
C GLU A 129 11.13 -5.41 -18.52
N MET A 130 10.96 -4.90 -17.29
CA MET A 130 11.25 -5.62 -16.06
C MET A 130 10.01 -6.23 -15.41
N VAL A 131 8.82 -5.82 -15.84
CA VAL A 131 7.53 -6.28 -15.30
C VAL A 131 7.09 -7.57 -16.00
N THR A 132 6.35 -8.44 -15.33
CA THR A 132 5.73 -9.60 -15.94
C THR A 132 4.51 -9.21 -16.77
N ILE A 133 4.16 -10.02 -17.78
CA ILE A 133 3.08 -9.74 -18.75
C ILE A 133 1.73 -9.47 -18.08
N ASP A 134 1.44 -10.11 -16.94
CA ASP A 134 0.14 -10.02 -16.26
C ASP A 134 0.14 -9.03 -15.09
N GLN A 135 1.21 -8.24 -14.93
CA GLN A 135 1.35 -7.29 -13.82
C GLN A 135 1.35 -5.85 -14.33
N THR A 136 0.89 -4.93 -13.50
CA THR A 136 0.94 -3.52 -13.84
C THR A 136 2.30 -2.93 -13.51
N SER A 137 2.86 -2.18 -14.46
CA SER A 137 4.06 -1.38 -14.27
C SER A 137 3.81 -0.14 -13.40
N ASP A 138 2.55 0.26 -13.25
CA ASP A 138 2.15 1.52 -12.62
C ASP A 138 1.46 1.31 -11.28
N LYS A 139 1.75 2.20 -10.33
CA LYS A 139 1.02 2.33 -9.07
C LYS A 139 0.54 3.76 -8.89
N VAL A 140 -0.76 3.92 -8.65
CA VAL A 140 -1.35 5.22 -8.33
C VAL A 140 -1.62 5.31 -6.83
N ILE A 141 -1.08 6.35 -6.22
CA ILE A 141 -1.17 6.61 -4.79
C ILE A 141 -1.91 7.93 -4.59
N THR A 142 -3.01 7.88 -3.86
CA THR A 142 -3.72 9.10 -3.46
C THR A 142 -3.15 9.57 -2.13
N VAL A 143 -2.53 10.73 -2.14
CA VAL A 143 -1.95 11.40 -0.97
C VAL A 143 -2.85 12.54 -0.55
N TYR A 144 -3.19 12.59 0.73
CA TYR A 144 -4.09 13.56 1.31
C TYR A 144 -3.57 14.05 2.66
N ARG A 145 -3.76 15.33 2.96
CA ARG A 145 -3.47 15.91 4.29
C ARG A 145 -4.74 16.45 4.90
N ASP A 146 -4.96 16.11 6.17
CA ASP A 146 -6.11 16.58 6.94
C ASP A 146 -6.04 18.09 7.21
N TYR A 147 -7.21 18.69 7.39
CA TYR A 147 -7.30 20.06 7.86
C TYR A 147 -6.92 20.17 9.34
N THR A 148 -6.34 21.31 9.68
CA THR A 148 -6.20 21.70 11.09
C THR A 148 -7.46 22.44 11.52
N PHE A 149 -8.18 21.90 12.50
CA PHE A 149 -9.32 22.55 13.12
C PHE A 149 -8.90 23.17 14.44
N SER A 150 -9.18 24.45 14.62
CA SER A 150 -9.09 25.11 15.92
C SER A 150 -10.50 25.36 16.46
N SER A 151 -10.71 25.05 17.73
CA SER A 151 -11.97 25.41 18.38
C SER A 151 -12.07 26.94 18.45
N LEU A 152 -13.17 27.48 17.93
CA LEU A 152 -13.48 28.90 18.07
C LEU A 152 -14.04 29.25 19.45
N GLY A 153 -14.06 28.27 20.35
CA GLY A 153 -14.70 28.39 21.66
C GLY A 153 -16.24 28.19 21.60
N THR A 154 -16.86 28.23 22.77
CA THR A 154 -18.31 28.22 22.85
C THR A 154 -18.82 29.64 22.65
N GLY A 155 -19.50 29.88 21.54
CA GLY A 155 -20.15 31.14 21.23
C GLY A 155 -21.65 30.99 21.26
N THR A 156 -22.36 32.02 21.75
CA THR A 156 -23.84 32.10 21.61
C THR A 156 -24.13 32.68 20.23
N PHE A 157 -24.70 31.87 19.34
CA PHE A 157 -25.14 32.36 18.03
C PHE A 157 -26.51 33.05 18.20
N LYS A 158 -26.59 34.34 17.93
CA LYS A 158 -27.85 35.10 17.89
C LYS A 158 -28.08 35.53 16.45
N SER A 159 -29.16 35.04 15.86
CA SER A 159 -29.65 35.55 14.57
C SER A 159 -30.67 36.69 14.88
N ALA A 160 -30.48 37.85 14.23
CA ALA A 160 -31.42 38.95 14.37
C ALA A 160 -32.87 38.57 13.95
N ALA A 161 -32.99 37.72 12.91
CA ALA A 161 -34.27 37.20 12.45
C ALA A 161 -35.01 36.33 13.49
N MET A 162 -34.27 35.60 14.35
CA MET A 162 -34.87 34.75 15.39
C MET A 162 -35.13 35.50 16.68
N ALA A 163 -34.49 36.64 16.90
CA ALA A 163 -34.78 37.51 18.02
C ALA A 163 -36.18 38.15 17.90
N GLU A 164 -36.66 38.38 16.67
CA GLU A 164 -38.00 38.88 16.38
C GLU A 164 -39.10 37.83 16.63
N GLU A 165 -38.77 36.53 16.49
CA GLU A 165 -39.71 35.42 16.72
C GLU A 165 -39.64 34.86 18.13
N GLY A 166 -38.77 35.38 19.00
CA GLY A 166 -38.61 34.91 20.37
C GLY A 166 -38.00 33.52 20.47
N GLY A 167 -37.40 33.04 19.39
CA GLY A 167 -36.72 31.73 19.32
C GLY A 167 -35.29 31.83 19.86
N ASP A 168 -34.99 30.96 20.82
CA ASP A 168 -33.62 30.76 21.30
C ASP A 168 -33.04 29.50 20.67
N PHE A 169 -31.90 29.63 19.99
CA PHE A 169 -31.15 28.49 19.39
C PHE A 169 -30.68 27.46 20.43
N THR A 170 -30.69 27.84 21.73
CA THR A 170 -30.34 26.92 22.80
C THR A 170 -31.33 25.76 22.94
N THR A 171 -32.55 25.90 22.36
CA THR A 171 -33.58 24.85 22.38
C THR A 171 -33.53 23.90 21.19
N TRP A 172 -32.71 24.17 20.20
CA TRP A 172 -32.37 23.23 19.12
C TRP A 172 -31.15 22.38 19.54
N GLY A 173 -31.30 21.83 20.76
CA GLY A 173 -30.25 21.02 21.35
C GLY A 173 -30.06 19.70 20.64
N GLY A 174 -29.16 19.70 19.72
CA GLY A 174 -28.30 18.58 19.53
C GLY A 174 -27.06 18.83 20.38
N GLU A 175 -26.88 18.13 21.47
CA GLU A 175 -25.56 17.98 22.05
C GLU A 175 -24.69 17.44 20.92
N GLY A 176 -23.88 18.30 20.31
CA GLY A 176 -22.85 17.88 19.39
C GLY A 176 -21.82 17.07 20.14
N PRO A 177 -21.12 16.16 19.42
CA PRO A 177 -20.12 15.29 20.00
C PRO A 177 -18.95 16.04 20.62
#